data_50c4992d00019a5437a3a8d24a2430a3
#
_entry.id   50c4992d00019a5437a3a8d24a2430a3
#
_cell.length_a   1.000
_cell.length_b   1.000
_cell.length_c   1.000
_cell.angle_alpha   90.00
_cell.angle_beta   90.00
_cell.angle_gamma   90.00
#
_symmetry.space_group_name_H-M   'P 1'
#
loop_
_entity.id
_entity.type
_entity.pdbx_description
1 polymer ?
#
loop_
_entity_poly.entity_id
_entity_poly.type
_entity_poly.pdbx_seq_one_letter_code
_entity_poly.pdbx_strand_id
1 'polypeptide(L)'
;DENPNRNGFARNADNPLETDVIIIDEMSMVDLPLMNALLTAIVPGTRLILVGDCNQLPSVGPGSILKDLIASECFPVVMLTRIFRQAQESDIVVNAHKINRGEPVLLDNKSRDFFFLKRQDPNVIISVLLTLIQKKLPKYVNAKPYDIQVLTPMRKGLLGVERLNSILQEYLNPPEPGKAEKEYGDHKFRVGDKVMQIKNNYQLEWEITTKYGLTVDKGMGIFNGDIGI
;
A
#
# COMPACT_ATOMS: atom_id res chain seq x y z
N ASP A 1 -15.77 -0.42 11.01
CA ASP A 1 -15.42 0.33 12.24
C ASP A 1 -15.36 -0.63 13.41
N GLU A 2 -14.20 -0.75 14.05
CA GLU A 2 -14.07 -1.49 15.31
C GLU A 2 -14.74 -0.69 16.43
N ASN A 3 -15.58 -1.33 17.21
CA ASN A 3 -16.17 -0.70 18.39
C ASN A 3 -15.10 -0.65 19.50
N PRO A 4 -14.62 0.52 19.95
CA PRO A 4 -13.54 0.62 20.93
C PRO A 4 -13.85 0.00 22.29
N ASN A 5 -15.12 -0.31 22.57
CA ASN A 5 -15.60 -0.85 23.86
C ASN A 5 -16.09 -2.31 23.78
N ARG A 6 -15.97 -3.01 22.63
CA ARG A 6 -16.37 -4.40 22.45
C ARG A 6 -15.37 -5.11 21.54
N ASN A 7 -15.04 -6.36 21.86
CA ASN A 7 -14.29 -7.26 20.98
C ASN A 7 -15.16 -7.62 19.76
N GLY A 8 -15.22 -6.76 18.74
CA GLY A 8 -15.99 -7.03 17.52
C GLY A 8 -16.30 -5.77 16.71
N PHE A 9 -16.88 -5.98 15.54
CA PHE A 9 -17.29 -4.91 14.63
C PHE A 9 -18.52 -4.16 15.18
N ALA A 10 -18.61 -2.86 14.91
CA ALA A 10 -19.74 -2.02 15.30
C ALA A 10 -21.04 -2.41 14.57
N ARG A 11 -20.93 -2.97 13.37
CA ARG A 11 -22.04 -3.51 12.58
C ARG A 11 -22.07 -5.03 12.68
N ASN A 12 -23.24 -5.56 12.99
CA ASN A 12 -23.50 -7.00 13.23
C ASN A 12 -25.00 -7.27 13.10
N ALA A 13 -25.47 -8.47 13.48
CA ALA A 13 -26.87 -8.86 13.39
C ALA A 13 -27.82 -7.94 14.20
N ASP A 14 -27.36 -7.42 15.35
CA ASP A 14 -28.17 -6.53 16.22
C ASP A 14 -28.12 -5.05 15.76
N ASN A 15 -27.13 -4.71 14.96
CA ASN A 15 -26.94 -3.36 14.39
C ASN A 15 -26.49 -3.47 12.93
N PRO A 16 -27.41 -3.86 12.02
CA PRO A 16 -27.06 -4.17 10.64
C PRO A 16 -26.71 -2.93 9.80
N LEU A 17 -26.18 -3.19 8.60
CA LEU A 17 -25.99 -2.20 7.55
C LEU A 17 -27.30 -2.03 6.80
N GLU A 18 -28.06 -0.98 7.14
CA GLU A 18 -29.32 -0.64 6.47
C GLU A 18 -29.04 0.11 5.16
N THR A 19 -28.93 -0.64 4.08
CA THR A 19 -28.67 -0.08 2.74
C THR A 19 -29.14 -1.03 1.65
N ASP A 20 -29.46 -0.49 0.48
CA ASP A 20 -29.91 -1.28 -0.68
C ASP A 20 -28.74 -1.92 -1.43
N VAL A 21 -27.58 -1.29 -1.41
CA VAL A 21 -26.39 -1.75 -2.15
C VAL A 21 -25.14 -1.56 -1.31
N ILE A 22 -24.31 -2.60 -1.28
CA ILE A 22 -22.96 -2.57 -0.70
C ILE A 22 -21.94 -2.90 -1.79
N ILE A 23 -20.95 -2.03 -1.95
CA ILE A 23 -19.82 -2.25 -2.85
C ILE A 23 -18.58 -2.44 -2.00
N ILE A 24 -17.93 -3.58 -2.13
CA ILE A 24 -16.67 -3.89 -1.46
C ILE A 24 -15.57 -3.86 -2.51
N ASP A 25 -14.67 -2.92 -2.36
CA ASP A 25 -13.44 -2.86 -3.15
C ASP A 25 -12.29 -3.59 -2.45
N GLU A 26 -11.22 -3.91 -3.20
CA GLU A 26 -10.05 -4.65 -2.71
C GLU A 26 -10.39 -6.01 -2.06
N MET A 27 -11.34 -6.74 -2.66
CA MET A 27 -11.83 -8.04 -2.13
C MET A 27 -10.74 -9.11 -1.99
N SER A 28 -9.60 -8.98 -2.67
CA SER A 28 -8.44 -9.86 -2.50
C SER A 28 -7.87 -9.83 -1.07
N MET A 29 -8.09 -8.73 -0.34
CA MET A 29 -7.64 -8.54 1.05
C MET A 29 -8.62 -9.04 2.11
N VAL A 30 -9.82 -9.46 1.72
CA VAL A 30 -10.87 -9.93 2.64
C VAL A 30 -10.67 -11.41 2.96
N ASP A 31 -10.47 -11.72 4.23
CA ASP A 31 -10.39 -13.08 4.76
C ASP A 31 -11.75 -13.66 5.15
N LEU A 32 -11.77 -14.92 5.53
CA LEU A 32 -13.00 -15.62 5.92
C LEU A 32 -13.69 -15.00 7.16
N PRO A 33 -12.96 -14.64 8.26
CA PRO A 33 -13.56 -13.96 9.41
C PRO A 33 -14.21 -12.63 9.05
N LEU A 34 -13.55 -11.81 8.24
CA LEU A 34 -14.08 -10.50 7.84
C LEU A 34 -15.30 -10.66 6.93
N MET A 35 -15.28 -11.60 5.98
CA MET A 35 -16.43 -11.89 5.14
C MET A 35 -17.62 -12.39 5.96
N ASN A 36 -17.39 -13.27 6.93
CA ASN A 36 -18.43 -13.74 7.83
C ASN A 36 -19.05 -12.60 8.64
N ALA A 37 -18.23 -11.69 9.16
CA ALA A 37 -18.70 -10.52 9.89
C ALA A 37 -19.54 -9.59 8.99
N LEU A 38 -19.11 -9.36 7.75
CA LEU A 38 -19.85 -8.58 6.75
C LEU A 38 -21.22 -9.21 6.48
N LEU A 39 -21.26 -10.51 6.17
CA LEU A 39 -22.52 -11.21 5.86
C LEU A 39 -23.48 -11.24 7.04
N THR A 40 -22.96 -11.30 8.27
CA THR A 40 -23.77 -11.20 9.50
C THR A 40 -24.40 -9.82 9.68
N ALA A 41 -23.75 -8.79 9.16
CA ALA A 41 -24.21 -7.41 9.26
C ALA A 41 -25.11 -6.94 8.09
N ILE A 42 -25.26 -7.75 7.05
CA ILE A 42 -26.07 -7.40 5.86
C ILE A 42 -27.53 -7.80 6.08
N VAL A 43 -28.44 -6.90 5.71
CA VAL A 43 -29.89 -7.19 5.72
C VAL A 43 -30.25 -8.01 4.47
N PRO A 44 -31.12 -9.04 4.59
CA PRO A 44 -31.64 -9.76 3.44
C PRO A 44 -32.28 -8.85 2.39
N GLY A 45 -31.90 -9.02 1.12
CA GLY A 45 -32.33 -8.16 0.02
C GLY A 45 -31.33 -7.09 -0.39
N THR A 46 -30.31 -6.82 0.41
CA THR A 46 -29.17 -5.93 0.03
C THR A 46 -28.41 -6.51 -1.14
N ARG A 47 -28.16 -5.71 -2.17
CA ARG A 47 -27.29 -6.08 -3.29
C ARG A 47 -25.83 -5.94 -2.89
N LEU A 48 -25.08 -7.02 -3.06
CA LEU A 48 -23.64 -7.03 -2.78
C LEU A 48 -22.84 -7.04 -4.11
N ILE A 49 -21.93 -6.10 -4.28
CA ILE A 49 -21.00 -5.99 -5.41
C ILE A 49 -19.59 -6.13 -4.86
N LEU A 50 -18.86 -7.13 -5.32
CA LEU A 50 -17.50 -7.43 -4.91
C LEU A 50 -16.55 -7.07 -6.03
N VAL A 51 -15.60 -6.18 -5.76
CA VAL A 51 -14.60 -5.69 -6.71
C VAL A 51 -13.21 -6.05 -6.19
N GLY A 52 -12.33 -6.55 -7.03
CA GLY A 52 -10.97 -6.89 -6.62
C GLY A 52 -10.20 -7.63 -7.69
N ASP A 53 -8.91 -7.80 -7.46
CA ASP A 53 -8.00 -8.52 -8.34
C ASP A 53 -7.66 -9.88 -7.73
N CYS A 54 -8.19 -10.95 -8.32
CA CYS A 54 -7.93 -12.31 -7.86
C CYS A 54 -6.47 -12.78 -8.08
N ASN A 55 -5.66 -12.01 -8.82
CA ASN A 55 -4.25 -12.30 -9.09
C ASN A 55 -3.29 -11.54 -8.17
N GLN A 56 -3.81 -10.60 -7.35
CA GLN A 56 -3.02 -9.96 -6.30
C GLN A 56 -2.76 -10.92 -5.12
N LEU A 57 -1.90 -10.51 -4.20
CA LEU A 57 -1.61 -11.28 -2.99
C LEU A 57 -2.91 -11.52 -2.21
N PRO A 58 -3.09 -12.73 -1.67
CA PRO A 58 -4.26 -13.04 -0.85
C PRO A 58 -4.22 -12.29 0.48
N SER A 59 -5.34 -12.31 1.20
CA SER A 59 -5.44 -11.84 2.58
C SER A 59 -4.40 -12.50 3.48
N VAL A 60 -3.99 -11.80 4.54
CA VAL A 60 -3.09 -12.37 5.57
C VAL A 60 -3.82 -13.41 6.43
N GLY A 61 -5.12 -13.22 6.65
CA GLY A 61 -5.99 -14.17 7.35
C GLY A 61 -6.40 -15.37 6.47
N PRO A 62 -7.08 -16.35 7.04
CA PRO A 62 -7.44 -17.59 6.35
C PRO A 62 -8.52 -17.35 5.27
N GLY A 63 -8.40 -18.10 4.16
CA GLY A 63 -9.36 -18.12 3.06
C GLY A 63 -8.95 -17.23 1.88
N SER A 64 -9.45 -17.58 0.69
CA SER A 64 -9.27 -16.85 -0.57
C SER A 64 -10.63 -16.54 -1.17
N ILE A 65 -11.43 -15.77 -0.42
CA ILE A 65 -12.87 -15.57 -0.66
C ILE A 65 -13.17 -15.20 -2.12
N LEU A 66 -12.47 -14.21 -2.68
CA LEU A 66 -12.72 -13.77 -4.05
C LEU A 66 -12.48 -14.90 -5.07
N LYS A 67 -11.37 -15.63 -4.93
CA LYS A 67 -11.06 -16.79 -5.80
C LYS A 67 -12.08 -17.90 -5.66
N ASP A 68 -12.48 -18.21 -4.44
CA ASP A 68 -13.42 -19.27 -4.14
C ASP A 68 -14.81 -18.95 -4.69
N LEU A 69 -15.27 -17.69 -4.56
CA LEU A 69 -16.53 -17.23 -5.14
C LEU A 69 -16.51 -17.29 -6.67
N ILE A 70 -15.42 -16.89 -7.31
CA ILE A 70 -15.28 -16.99 -8.77
C ILE A 70 -15.28 -18.46 -9.20
N ALA A 71 -14.51 -19.31 -8.53
CA ALA A 71 -14.39 -20.72 -8.85
C ALA A 71 -15.68 -21.53 -8.59
N SER A 72 -16.56 -21.05 -7.71
CA SER A 72 -17.85 -21.70 -7.43
C SER A 72 -18.83 -21.63 -8.60
N GLU A 73 -18.66 -20.67 -9.53
CA GLU A 73 -19.57 -20.41 -10.64
C GLU A 73 -21.04 -20.15 -10.21
N CYS A 74 -21.27 -19.91 -8.92
CA CYS A 74 -22.62 -19.68 -8.37
C CYS A 74 -23.10 -18.22 -8.52
N PHE A 75 -22.21 -17.31 -8.90
CA PHE A 75 -22.49 -15.88 -8.96
C PHE A 75 -22.12 -15.31 -10.34
N PRO A 76 -22.80 -14.25 -10.80
CA PRO A 76 -22.37 -13.53 -12.01
C PRO A 76 -20.99 -12.92 -11.80
N VAL A 77 -20.07 -13.21 -12.71
CA VAL A 77 -18.69 -12.69 -12.68
C VAL A 77 -18.39 -11.92 -13.96
N VAL A 78 -17.81 -10.73 -13.81
CA VAL A 78 -17.28 -9.94 -14.92
C VAL A 78 -15.77 -9.83 -14.76
N MET A 79 -15.01 -10.47 -15.66
CA MET A 79 -13.56 -10.43 -15.69
C MET A 79 -13.07 -9.32 -16.63
N LEU A 80 -12.33 -8.36 -16.10
CA LEU A 80 -11.68 -7.31 -16.89
C LEU A 80 -10.35 -7.86 -17.43
N THR A 81 -10.34 -8.24 -18.71
CA THR A 81 -9.18 -8.88 -19.35
C THR A 81 -8.46 -7.97 -20.36
N ARG A 82 -9.04 -6.83 -20.70
CA ARG A 82 -8.44 -5.91 -21.67
C ARG A 82 -7.38 -5.02 -21.04
N ILE A 83 -6.17 -5.11 -21.56
CA ILE A 83 -5.09 -4.17 -21.30
C ILE A 83 -5.21 -3.03 -22.31
N PHE A 84 -5.38 -1.80 -21.84
CA PHE A 84 -5.42 -0.63 -22.75
C PHE A 84 -4.07 -0.46 -23.46
N ARG A 85 -4.11 0.08 -24.68
CA ARG A 85 -2.93 0.23 -25.57
C ARG A 85 -1.74 0.93 -24.90
N GLN A 86 -2.00 1.98 -24.11
CA GLN A 86 -0.97 2.70 -23.35
C GLN A 86 -0.28 1.82 -22.29
N ALA A 87 -1.02 0.92 -21.65
CA ALA A 87 -0.47 0.00 -20.65
C ALA A 87 0.32 -1.15 -21.30
N GLN A 88 0.09 -1.47 -22.58
CA GLN A 88 0.88 -2.46 -23.33
C GLN A 88 2.28 -1.97 -23.69
N GLU A 89 2.54 -0.67 -23.63
CA GLU A 89 3.86 -0.08 -23.82
C GLU A 89 4.72 -0.10 -22.54
N SER A 90 4.12 -0.45 -21.39
CA SER A 90 4.79 -0.58 -20.09
C SER A 90 5.25 -2.02 -19.87
N ASP A 91 6.56 -2.21 -19.75
CA ASP A 91 7.13 -3.52 -19.43
C ASP A 91 6.80 -3.94 -17.98
N ILE A 92 6.50 -3.02 -17.07
CA ILE A 92 5.97 -3.34 -15.74
C ILE A 92 4.65 -4.11 -15.90
N VAL A 93 3.71 -3.58 -16.70
CA VAL A 93 2.39 -4.21 -16.91
C VAL A 93 2.52 -5.52 -17.67
N VAL A 94 3.28 -5.55 -18.75
CA VAL A 94 3.51 -6.75 -19.57
C VAL A 94 4.15 -7.86 -18.74
N ASN A 95 5.16 -7.54 -17.94
CA ASN A 95 5.84 -8.50 -17.07
C ASN A 95 4.95 -8.99 -15.92
N ALA A 96 4.11 -8.14 -15.34
CA ALA A 96 3.14 -8.55 -14.34
C ALA A 96 2.19 -9.62 -14.89
N HIS A 97 1.67 -9.43 -16.10
CA HIS A 97 0.83 -10.45 -16.75
C HIS A 97 1.59 -11.74 -17.10
N LYS A 98 2.85 -11.63 -17.53
CA LYS A 98 3.69 -12.82 -17.76
C LYS A 98 3.91 -13.61 -16.46
N ILE A 99 4.26 -12.94 -15.37
CA ILE A 99 4.44 -13.56 -14.06
C ILE A 99 3.16 -14.29 -13.63
N ASN A 100 2.02 -13.63 -13.77
CA ASN A 100 0.73 -14.21 -13.41
C ASN A 100 0.39 -15.48 -14.22
N ARG A 101 0.83 -15.56 -15.47
CA ARG A 101 0.65 -16.74 -16.34
C ARG A 101 1.78 -17.77 -16.22
N GLY A 102 2.78 -17.54 -15.36
CA GLY A 102 3.94 -18.41 -15.23
C GLY A 102 4.90 -18.34 -16.42
N GLU A 103 4.82 -17.28 -17.23
CA GLU A 103 5.68 -17.07 -18.38
C GLU A 103 7.01 -16.43 -17.99
N PRO A 104 8.11 -16.69 -18.69
CA PRO A 104 9.40 -16.08 -18.42
C PRO A 104 9.37 -14.57 -18.73
N VAL A 105 9.97 -13.77 -17.84
CA VAL A 105 10.16 -12.33 -17.98
C VAL A 105 11.52 -12.01 -18.57
N LEU A 106 11.61 -10.94 -19.38
CA LEU A 106 12.86 -10.43 -19.88
C LEU A 106 13.54 -9.56 -18.82
N LEU A 107 14.76 -9.91 -18.44
CA LEU A 107 15.57 -9.23 -17.41
C LEU A 107 16.86 -8.63 -18.01
N ASP A 108 16.80 -8.18 -19.26
CA ASP A 108 17.95 -7.68 -20.02
C ASP A 108 18.23 -6.18 -19.83
N ASN A 109 17.41 -5.50 -19.03
CA ASN A 109 17.51 -4.07 -18.71
C ASN A 109 17.44 -3.14 -19.94
N LYS A 110 16.79 -3.56 -21.02
CA LYS A 110 16.52 -2.72 -22.20
C LYS A 110 15.19 -1.99 -22.13
N SER A 111 14.42 -2.25 -21.10
CA SER A 111 13.14 -1.62 -20.81
C SER A 111 13.29 -0.13 -20.48
N ARG A 112 12.19 0.62 -20.62
CA ARG A 112 12.10 2.02 -20.19
C ARG A 112 11.64 2.17 -18.75
N ASP A 113 10.93 1.19 -18.20
CA ASP A 113 10.27 1.29 -16.89
C ASP A 113 10.48 0.06 -15.99
N PHE A 114 11.05 -1.03 -16.51
CA PHE A 114 11.29 -2.25 -15.76
C PHE A 114 12.77 -2.65 -15.82
N PHE A 115 13.44 -2.71 -14.65
CA PHE A 115 14.86 -3.02 -14.54
C PHE A 115 15.09 -4.08 -13.47
N PHE A 116 16.03 -4.98 -13.72
CA PHE A 116 16.42 -6.03 -12.78
C PHE A 116 17.93 -5.97 -12.51
N LEU A 117 18.30 -5.71 -11.27
CA LEU A 117 19.68 -5.66 -10.81
C LEU A 117 19.97 -6.81 -9.84
N LYS A 118 20.49 -7.92 -10.36
CA LYS A 118 20.81 -9.09 -9.54
C LYS A 118 21.98 -8.77 -8.60
N ARG A 119 21.74 -8.84 -7.29
CA ARG A 119 22.73 -8.72 -6.22
C ARG A 119 22.39 -9.75 -5.15
N GLN A 120 23.42 -10.28 -4.47
CA GLN A 120 23.26 -11.30 -3.42
C GLN A 120 23.69 -10.80 -2.04
N ASP A 121 24.69 -9.95 -1.97
CA ASP A 121 25.18 -9.37 -0.72
C ASP A 121 24.26 -8.24 -0.24
N PRO A 122 23.71 -8.31 0.97
CA PRO A 122 22.81 -7.28 1.52
C PRO A 122 23.44 -5.89 1.58
N ASN A 123 24.72 -5.77 1.87
CA ASN A 123 25.39 -4.47 1.95
C ASN A 123 25.55 -3.84 0.57
N VAL A 124 25.83 -4.68 -0.44
CA VAL A 124 25.87 -4.23 -1.85
C VAL A 124 24.48 -3.80 -2.30
N ILE A 125 23.42 -4.54 -1.92
CA ILE A 125 22.02 -4.17 -2.23
C ILE A 125 21.69 -2.79 -1.63
N ILE A 126 22.02 -2.57 -0.36
CA ILE A 126 21.78 -1.29 0.33
C ILE A 126 22.55 -0.15 -0.34
N SER A 127 23.82 -0.35 -0.67
CA SER A 127 24.64 0.66 -1.35
C SER A 127 24.10 1.03 -2.73
N VAL A 128 23.67 0.04 -3.50
CA VAL A 128 23.02 0.26 -4.81
C VAL A 128 21.71 0.99 -4.64
N LEU A 129 20.88 0.57 -3.67
CA LEU A 129 19.60 1.20 -3.35
C LEU A 129 19.75 2.70 -3.03
N LEU A 130 20.68 3.04 -2.13
CA LEU A 130 21.00 4.44 -1.78
C LEU A 130 21.44 5.24 -3.01
N THR A 131 22.32 4.67 -3.84
CA THR A 131 22.77 5.31 -5.08
C THR A 131 21.63 5.57 -6.05
N LEU A 132 20.70 4.61 -6.17
CA LEU A 132 19.53 4.73 -7.02
C LEU A 132 18.61 5.86 -6.52
N ILE A 133 18.27 5.87 -5.24
CA ILE A 133 17.33 6.85 -4.65
C ILE A 133 17.92 8.26 -4.64
N GLN A 134 19.20 8.42 -4.27
CA GLN A 134 19.79 9.75 -4.15
C GLN A 134 20.20 10.37 -5.48
N LYS A 135 20.67 9.56 -6.44
CA LYS A 135 21.39 10.08 -7.62
C LYS A 135 20.78 9.69 -8.96
N LYS A 136 20.34 8.44 -9.12
CA LYS A 136 19.96 7.91 -10.44
C LYS A 136 18.49 8.09 -10.75
N LEU A 137 17.62 7.55 -9.91
CA LEU A 137 16.17 7.56 -10.15
C LEU A 137 15.58 8.96 -10.17
N PRO A 138 15.93 9.91 -9.26
CA PRO A 138 15.37 11.25 -9.30
C PRO A 138 15.55 11.94 -10.66
N LYS A 139 16.72 11.77 -11.27
CA LYS A 139 16.98 12.31 -12.61
C LYS A 139 16.26 11.56 -13.71
N TYR A 140 16.14 10.24 -13.55
CA TYR A 140 15.54 9.37 -14.57
C TYR A 140 14.02 9.54 -14.68
N VAL A 141 13.34 9.65 -13.52
CA VAL A 141 11.88 9.78 -13.47
C VAL A 141 11.40 11.22 -13.22
N ASN A 142 12.33 12.20 -13.19
CA ASN A 142 12.05 13.60 -12.89
C ASN A 142 11.24 13.78 -11.59
N ALA A 143 11.70 13.15 -10.51
CA ALA A 143 11.07 13.16 -9.20
C ALA A 143 12.09 13.50 -8.09
N LYS A 144 11.60 13.81 -6.89
CA LYS A 144 12.46 13.98 -5.72
C LYS A 144 12.77 12.61 -5.09
N PRO A 145 13.85 12.47 -4.31
CA PRO A 145 14.13 11.23 -3.57
C PRO A 145 12.96 10.74 -2.71
N TYR A 146 12.21 11.64 -2.10
CA TYR A 146 11.03 11.32 -1.27
C TYR A 146 9.81 10.84 -2.07
N ASP A 147 9.75 11.10 -3.36
CA ASP A 147 8.68 10.58 -4.24
C ASP A 147 8.92 9.11 -4.64
N ILE A 148 10.14 8.60 -4.36
CA ILE A 148 10.52 7.22 -4.67
C ILE A 148 10.19 6.33 -3.49
N GLN A 149 9.46 5.23 -3.75
CA GLN A 149 9.07 4.27 -2.73
C GLN A 149 9.92 3.01 -2.82
N VAL A 150 10.45 2.56 -1.67
CA VAL A 150 11.12 1.27 -1.52
C VAL A 150 10.12 0.25 -0.98
N LEU A 151 10.05 -0.91 -1.62
CA LEU A 151 9.25 -2.04 -1.17
C LEU A 151 10.20 -3.19 -0.81
N THR A 152 9.94 -3.83 0.33
CA THR A 152 10.66 -5.02 0.78
C THR A 152 9.66 -6.02 1.38
N PRO A 153 9.84 -7.34 1.17
CA PRO A 153 8.88 -8.34 1.64
C PRO A 153 9.00 -8.64 3.14
N MET A 154 10.05 -8.14 3.82
CA MET A 154 10.31 -8.47 5.22
C MET A 154 10.26 -7.23 6.10
N ARG A 155 9.69 -7.39 7.31
CA ARG A 155 9.71 -6.33 8.33
C ARG A 155 11.06 -6.26 9.05
N LYS A 156 11.61 -7.41 9.45
CA LYS A 156 12.88 -7.55 10.18
C LYS A 156 13.97 -8.14 9.30
N GLY A 157 15.23 -8.03 9.75
CA GLY A 157 16.40 -8.55 9.06
C GLY A 157 17.22 -7.51 8.33
N LEU A 158 18.27 -7.94 7.63
CA LEU A 158 19.26 -7.06 7.00
C LEU A 158 18.66 -6.14 5.91
N LEU A 159 17.65 -6.62 5.21
CA LEU A 159 16.91 -5.89 4.17
C LEU A 159 15.45 -5.64 4.58
N GLY A 160 15.13 -5.73 5.87
CA GLY A 160 13.80 -5.48 6.40
C GLY A 160 13.48 -3.99 6.50
N VAL A 161 12.17 -3.68 6.57
CA VAL A 161 11.63 -2.31 6.66
C VAL A 161 12.30 -1.51 7.78
N GLU A 162 12.43 -2.09 8.99
CA GLU A 162 12.98 -1.40 10.16
C GLU A 162 14.42 -0.91 9.93
N ARG A 163 15.27 -1.79 9.41
CA ARG A 163 16.66 -1.44 9.09
C ARG A 163 16.79 -0.48 7.91
N LEU A 164 16.04 -0.72 6.85
CA LEU A 164 16.07 0.14 5.67
C LEU A 164 15.58 1.55 5.99
N ASN A 165 14.55 1.71 6.82
CA ASN A 165 14.08 3.03 7.25
C ASN A 165 15.17 3.79 8.02
N SER A 166 15.87 3.15 8.96
CA SER A 166 16.97 3.78 9.68
C SER A 166 18.09 4.23 8.76
N ILE A 167 18.48 3.37 7.81
CA ILE A 167 19.53 3.69 6.83
C ILE A 167 19.07 4.83 5.92
N LEU A 168 17.85 4.75 5.37
CA LEU A 168 17.32 5.79 4.49
C LEU A 168 17.19 7.14 5.20
N GLN A 169 16.76 7.17 6.47
CA GLN A 169 16.72 8.37 7.29
C GLN A 169 18.11 9.00 7.41
N GLU A 170 19.12 8.20 7.76
CA GLU A 170 20.49 8.70 7.92
C GLU A 170 21.07 9.32 6.65
N TYR A 171 20.75 8.76 5.49
CA TYR A 171 21.28 9.22 4.20
C TYR A 171 20.43 10.29 3.51
N LEU A 172 19.11 10.29 3.71
CA LEU A 172 18.20 11.26 3.06
C LEU A 172 17.88 12.46 3.94
N ASN A 173 17.88 12.25 5.26
CA ASN A 173 17.59 13.26 6.26
C ASN A 173 18.57 13.17 7.44
N PRO A 174 19.88 13.46 7.23
CA PRO A 174 20.89 13.35 8.28
C PRO A 174 20.60 14.29 9.46
N PRO A 175 21.13 13.97 10.66
CA PRO A 175 21.02 14.87 11.79
C PRO A 175 21.76 16.17 11.53
N GLU A 176 21.15 17.28 11.92
CA GLU A 176 21.71 18.64 11.81
C GLU A 176 21.50 19.41 13.11
N PRO A 177 22.43 20.32 13.51
CA PRO A 177 22.23 21.17 14.66
C PRO A 177 20.91 21.94 14.59
N GLY A 178 20.09 21.85 15.64
CA GLY A 178 18.79 22.53 15.71
C GLY A 178 17.61 21.77 15.06
N LYS A 179 17.85 20.66 14.38
CA LYS A 179 16.78 19.82 13.84
C LYS A 179 16.17 18.99 14.98
N ALA A 180 14.88 19.15 15.22
CA ALA A 180 14.19 18.43 16.28
C ALA A 180 14.07 16.94 15.97
N GLU A 181 14.31 16.12 16.98
CA GLU A 181 14.17 14.68 16.96
C GLU A 181 13.27 14.21 18.10
N LYS A 182 12.51 13.13 17.87
CA LYS A 182 11.70 12.47 18.88
C LYS A 182 11.86 10.97 18.80
N GLU A 183 12.19 10.34 19.91
CA GLU A 183 12.22 8.89 20.04
C GLU A 183 10.86 8.35 20.47
N TYR A 184 10.44 7.26 19.83
CA TYR A 184 9.23 6.54 20.18
C TYR A 184 9.47 5.03 20.01
N GLY A 185 9.59 4.31 21.13
CA GLY A 185 10.03 2.92 21.14
C GLY A 185 11.42 2.79 20.50
N ASP A 186 11.56 1.89 19.55
CA ASP A 186 12.81 1.66 18.80
C ASP A 186 12.97 2.60 17.59
N HIS A 187 12.05 3.53 17.40
CA HIS A 187 12.06 4.45 16.26
C HIS A 187 12.46 5.85 16.68
N LYS A 188 13.24 6.50 15.83
CA LYS A 188 13.58 7.91 15.93
C LYS A 188 12.96 8.65 14.77
N PHE A 189 12.17 9.66 15.08
CA PHE A 189 11.57 10.59 14.11
C PHE A 189 12.32 11.90 14.11
N ARG A 190 12.55 12.46 12.95
CA ARG A 190 13.28 13.72 12.74
C ARG A 190 12.47 14.62 11.82
N VAL A 191 12.44 15.91 12.10
CA VAL A 191 11.79 16.87 11.21
C VAL A 191 12.36 16.75 9.79
N GLY A 192 11.47 16.62 8.80
CA GLY A 192 11.83 16.37 7.41
C GLY A 192 11.89 14.87 7.03
N ASP A 193 11.52 13.96 7.93
CA ASP A 193 11.35 12.55 7.58
C ASP A 193 10.11 12.35 6.70
N LYS A 194 10.21 11.43 5.77
CA LYS A 194 9.03 10.85 5.10
C LYS A 194 8.37 9.86 6.05
N VAL A 195 7.13 10.10 6.38
CA VAL A 195 6.34 9.27 7.29
C VAL A 195 5.07 8.77 6.63
N MET A 196 4.54 7.67 7.13
CA MET A 196 3.25 7.13 6.72
C MET A 196 2.37 6.91 7.96
N GLN A 197 1.14 7.36 7.88
CA GLN A 197 0.14 7.06 8.90
C GLN A 197 -0.20 5.57 8.87
N ILE A 198 -0.15 4.89 10.01
CA ILE A 198 -0.39 3.44 10.11
C ILE A 198 -1.74 3.08 10.73
N LYS A 199 -2.51 4.07 11.17
CA LYS A 199 -3.88 3.93 11.71
C LYS A 199 -4.70 5.14 11.34
N ASN A 200 -6.01 4.94 11.12
CA ASN A 200 -6.91 6.06 10.89
C ASN A 200 -7.00 6.96 12.12
N ASN A 201 -6.90 8.26 11.93
CA ASN A 201 -7.16 9.28 12.94
C ASN A 201 -8.14 10.32 12.37
N TYR A 202 -9.41 10.10 12.61
CA TYR A 202 -10.50 10.92 12.07
C TYR A 202 -10.58 12.32 12.70
N GLN A 203 -9.92 12.55 13.83
CA GLN A 203 -9.99 13.79 14.59
C GLN A 203 -8.75 14.68 14.40
N LEU A 204 -7.76 14.23 13.67
CA LEU A 204 -6.56 15.03 13.43
C LEU A 204 -6.88 16.11 12.40
N GLU A 205 -6.77 17.37 12.81
CA GLU A 205 -6.87 18.50 11.90
C GLU A 205 -5.58 18.67 11.11
N TRP A 206 -5.69 18.98 9.83
CA TRP A 206 -4.58 19.30 8.98
C TRP A 206 -4.86 20.55 8.15
N GLU A 207 -3.81 21.29 7.81
CA GLU A 207 -3.89 22.43 6.91
C GLU A 207 -2.68 22.47 5.96
N ILE A 208 -2.94 22.93 4.75
CA ILE A 208 -1.91 23.22 3.77
C ILE A 208 -1.73 24.72 3.74
N THR A 209 -0.53 25.18 4.05
CA THR A 209 -0.19 26.62 4.03
C THR A 209 0.79 26.96 2.91
N THR A 210 0.67 28.15 2.37
CA THR A 210 1.68 28.72 1.50
C THR A 210 2.96 29.01 2.30
N LYS A 211 4.08 29.30 1.59
CA LYS A 211 5.32 29.76 2.21
C LYS A 211 5.18 31.08 3.02
N TYR A 212 4.07 31.78 2.87
CA TYR A 212 3.75 33.01 3.61
C TYR A 212 2.77 32.78 4.78
N GLY A 213 2.47 31.50 5.10
CA GLY A 213 1.57 31.14 6.20
C GLY A 213 0.08 31.30 5.89
N LEU A 214 -0.30 31.53 4.63
CA LEU A 214 -1.71 31.58 4.23
C LEU A 214 -2.23 30.16 4.02
N THR A 215 -3.31 29.79 4.70
CA THR A 215 -3.98 28.51 4.54
C THR A 215 -4.62 28.43 3.15
N VAL A 216 -4.25 27.41 2.38
CA VAL A 216 -4.77 27.12 1.04
C VAL A 216 -5.90 26.09 1.13
N ASP A 217 -5.72 25.11 2.02
CA ASP A 217 -6.66 24.03 2.23
C ASP A 217 -6.57 23.53 3.67
N LYS A 218 -7.65 22.98 4.20
CA LYS A 218 -7.71 22.39 5.54
C LYS A 218 -8.77 21.29 5.59
N GLY A 219 -8.55 20.32 6.46
CA GLY A 219 -9.52 19.24 6.66
C GLY A 219 -9.32 18.53 7.99
N MET A 220 -10.10 17.49 8.18
CA MET A 220 -10.02 16.60 9.32
C MET A 220 -9.79 15.18 8.84
N GLY A 221 -9.03 14.43 9.61
CA GLY A 221 -8.73 13.04 9.36
C GLY A 221 -7.45 12.83 8.56
N ILE A 222 -6.61 11.93 9.09
CA ILE A 222 -5.49 11.33 8.38
C ILE A 222 -5.66 9.82 8.45
N PHE A 223 -5.51 9.16 7.32
CA PHE A 223 -5.89 7.75 7.18
C PHE A 223 -4.67 6.83 7.04
N ASN A 224 -4.90 5.56 7.31
CA ASN A 224 -3.87 4.54 7.11
C ASN A 224 -3.41 4.52 5.65
N GLY A 225 -2.11 4.68 5.44
CA GLY A 225 -1.50 4.78 4.12
C GLY A 225 -1.19 6.22 3.66
N ASP A 226 -1.73 7.25 4.32
CA ASP A 226 -1.40 8.64 4.00
C ASP A 226 0.09 8.92 4.28
N ILE A 227 0.72 9.57 3.32
CA ILE A 227 2.16 9.88 3.36
C ILE A 227 2.34 11.39 3.55
N GLY A 228 3.27 11.75 4.43
CA GLY A 228 3.64 13.13 4.73
C GLY A 228 5.13 13.29 4.97
N ILE A 229 5.55 14.53 5.18
CA ILE A 229 6.90 14.94 5.56
C ILE A 229 6.81 15.81 6.80
#